data_37b632cdb064780166996b4d6a228e7f
#
_entry.id   37b632cdb064780166996b4d6a228e7f
#
_cell.length_a   1.000
_cell.length_b   1.000
_cell.length_c   1.000
_cell.angle_alpha   90.00
_cell.angle_beta   90.00
_cell.angle_gamma   90.00
#
_symmetry.space_group_name_H-M   'P 1'
#
loop_
_entity.id
_entity.type
_entity.pdbx_description
1 polymer ?
#
loop_
_entity_poly.entity_id
_entity_poly.type
_entity_poly.pdbx_seq_one_letter_code
_entity_poly.pdbx_strand_id
1 'polypeptide(L)'
;MKFENVQNSDKTLLVTGATGRQGGAVIRHMLAKEWKLRALTRDQGSYGAQQLVGRGVELVQGDLEDPGSVERATRGIYGVFSVQDFWAVGARREMQQGKNLADAAKKTGVEHFVYSSVGGAERNSGIDHWESKWEVEKRIRKLGLPATILRPVAFMENYYIDQVEIGILKGKLMDPIRADKKYQTIADDDIGEFAALAFERPEEFIGQELELAGSELTNPETAAQ
;
A
#
# COMPACT_ATOMS: atom_id res chain seq x y z
N MET A 1 -32.35 11.26 -7.83
CA MET A 1 -31.07 11.91 -8.10
C MET A 1 -30.34 11.06 -9.12
N LYS A 2 -30.02 11.60 -10.29
CA LYS A 2 -29.16 10.91 -11.25
C LYS A 2 -27.74 11.04 -10.71
N PHE A 3 -27.13 9.93 -10.32
CA PHE A 3 -25.68 9.88 -10.07
C PHE A 3 -25.01 10.11 -11.43
N GLU A 4 -24.38 11.28 -11.60
CA GLU A 4 -23.49 11.46 -12.73
C GLU A 4 -22.36 10.43 -12.56
N ASN A 5 -22.27 9.53 -13.53
CA ASN A 5 -21.11 8.64 -13.69
C ASN A 5 -19.90 9.56 -13.97
N VAL A 6 -19.21 10.03 -12.93
CA VAL A 6 -17.90 10.64 -13.09
C VAL A 6 -17.01 9.55 -13.64
N GLN A 7 -16.62 9.64 -14.92
CA GLN A 7 -15.79 8.65 -15.56
C GLN A 7 -14.45 8.61 -14.81
N ASN A 8 -14.00 7.43 -14.41
CA ASN A 8 -12.70 7.22 -13.75
C ASN A 8 -11.54 7.85 -14.54
N SER A 9 -11.71 7.94 -15.87
CA SER A 9 -10.76 8.55 -16.81
C SER A 9 -10.45 10.04 -16.57
N ASP A 10 -11.23 10.76 -15.76
CA ASP A 10 -10.96 12.17 -15.46
C ASP A 10 -10.19 12.37 -14.15
N LYS A 11 -10.11 11.33 -13.34
CA LYS A 11 -9.43 11.35 -12.04
C LYS A 11 -8.03 10.72 -12.14
N THR A 12 -7.05 11.38 -11.54
CA THR A 12 -5.68 10.85 -11.45
C THR A 12 -5.39 10.38 -10.03
N LEU A 13 -4.79 9.19 -9.90
CA LEU A 13 -4.31 8.66 -8.64
C LEU A 13 -2.78 8.69 -8.60
N LEU A 14 -2.22 9.14 -7.49
CA LEU A 14 -0.80 9.00 -7.19
C LEU A 14 -0.56 7.68 -6.46
N VAL A 15 0.36 6.86 -6.96
CA VAL A 15 0.77 5.61 -6.33
C VAL A 15 2.22 5.72 -5.89
N THR A 16 2.48 5.55 -4.58
CA THR A 16 3.83 5.35 -4.06
C THR A 16 4.19 3.87 -4.04
N GLY A 17 5.48 3.53 -4.01
CA GLY A 17 5.90 2.12 -4.10
C GLY A 17 5.42 1.42 -5.39
N ALA A 18 5.19 2.15 -6.46
CA ALA A 18 4.57 1.70 -7.70
C ALA A 18 5.30 0.54 -8.41
N THR A 19 6.61 0.43 -8.24
CA THR A 19 7.43 -0.66 -8.76
C THR A 19 7.56 -1.85 -7.81
N GLY A 20 7.01 -1.75 -6.61
CA GLY A 20 7.00 -2.79 -5.60
C GLY A 20 5.76 -3.68 -5.69
N ARG A 21 5.64 -4.63 -4.75
CA ARG A 21 4.56 -5.61 -4.71
C ARG A 21 3.19 -4.94 -4.62
N GLN A 22 2.88 -4.26 -3.53
CA GLN A 22 1.57 -3.64 -3.30
C GLN A 22 1.24 -2.54 -4.31
N GLY A 23 2.14 -1.56 -4.51
CA GLY A 23 1.91 -0.48 -5.47
C GLY A 23 1.76 -0.99 -6.90
N GLY A 24 2.51 -2.04 -7.27
CA GLY A 24 2.38 -2.72 -8.56
C GLY A 24 1.02 -3.42 -8.73
N ALA A 25 0.51 -4.06 -7.66
CA ALA A 25 -0.84 -4.64 -7.65
C ALA A 25 -1.91 -3.55 -7.83
N VAL A 26 -1.83 -2.46 -7.06
CA VAL A 26 -2.74 -1.32 -7.22
C VAL A 26 -2.73 -0.80 -8.66
N ILE A 27 -1.55 -0.62 -9.26
CA ILE A 27 -1.44 -0.18 -10.66
C ILE A 27 -2.13 -1.14 -11.61
N ARG A 28 -1.95 -2.47 -11.43
CA ARG A 28 -2.62 -3.46 -12.30
C ARG A 28 -4.14 -3.33 -12.25
N HIS A 29 -4.71 -3.31 -11.05
CA HIS A 29 -6.15 -3.23 -10.85
C HIS A 29 -6.74 -1.90 -11.32
N MET A 30 -6.07 -0.78 -11.07
CA MET A 30 -6.57 0.54 -11.46
C MET A 30 -6.46 0.81 -12.96
N LEU A 31 -5.42 0.30 -13.65
CA LEU A 31 -5.34 0.37 -15.12
C LEU A 31 -6.46 -0.44 -15.78
N ALA A 32 -6.81 -1.61 -15.25
CA ALA A 32 -7.91 -2.42 -15.76
C ALA A 32 -9.29 -1.70 -15.63
N LYS A 33 -9.36 -0.68 -14.78
CA LYS A 33 -10.56 0.15 -14.52
C LYS A 33 -10.47 1.55 -15.13
N GLU A 34 -9.51 1.75 -16.05
CA GLU A 34 -9.32 2.98 -16.85
C GLU A 34 -9.00 4.25 -16.04
N TRP A 35 -8.39 4.10 -14.85
CA TRP A 35 -7.92 5.24 -14.09
C TRP A 35 -6.64 5.84 -14.67
N LYS A 36 -6.50 7.17 -14.61
CA LYS A 36 -5.21 7.83 -14.85
C LYS A 36 -4.31 7.64 -13.64
N LEU A 37 -3.10 7.15 -13.88
CA LEU A 37 -2.17 6.84 -12.81
C LEU A 37 -0.89 7.65 -12.93
N ARG A 38 -0.42 8.14 -11.79
CA ARG A 38 0.87 8.78 -11.60
C ARG A 38 1.68 7.98 -10.58
N ALA A 39 2.89 7.60 -10.92
CA ALA A 39 3.82 6.88 -10.05
C ALA A 39 4.92 7.81 -9.54
N LEU A 40 5.08 7.91 -8.21
CA LEU A 40 6.20 8.60 -7.61
C LEU A 40 7.44 7.70 -7.66
N THR A 41 8.53 8.18 -8.24
CA THR A 41 9.79 7.47 -8.30
C THR A 41 10.99 8.39 -8.07
N ARG A 42 12.03 7.89 -7.42
CA ARG A 42 13.31 8.59 -7.28
C ARG A 42 14.13 8.55 -8.57
N ASP A 43 13.96 7.47 -9.34
CA ASP A 43 14.68 7.23 -10.59
C ASP A 43 13.68 6.83 -11.69
N GLN A 44 13.42 7.80 -12.59
CA GLN A 44 12.57 7.59 -13.75
C GLN A 44 13.23 6.68 -14.80
N GLY A 45 14.56 6.56 -14.80
CA GLY A 45 15.32 5.72 -15.72
C GLY A 45 15.38 4.24 -15.32
N SER A 46 14.98 3.89 -14.11
CA SER A 46 15.00 2.50 -13.65
C SER A 46 14.12 1.60 -14.53
N TYR A 47 14.52 0.34 -14.67
CA TYR A 47 13.77 -0.65 -15.46
C TYR A 47 12.30 -0.74 -15.03
N GLY A 48 12.03 -0.83 -13.73
CA GLY A 48 10.66 -0.90 -13.20
C GLY A 48 9.83 0.35 -13.53
N ALA A 49 10.42 1.55 -13.45
CA ALA A 49 9.73 2.79 -13.81
C ALA A 49 9.41 2.83 -15.30
N GLN A 50 10.34 2.44 -16.18
CA GLN A 50 10.10 2.40 -17.62
C GLN A 50 9.04 1.36 -18.03
N GLN A 51 8.93 0.24 -17.32
CA GLN A 51 7.82 -0.70 -17.54
C GLN A 51 6.45 -0.07 -17.22
N LEU A 52 6.38 0.84 -16.25
CA LEU A 52 5.14 1.58 -15.95
C LEU A 52 4.78 2.56 -17.06
N VAL A 53 5.76 3.26 -17.64
CA VAL A 53 5.55 4.14 -18.83
C VAL A 53 4.96 3.36 -19.98
N GLY A 54 5.52 2.17 -20.28
CA GLY A 54 5.01 1.29 -21.34
C GLY A 54 3.55 0.84 -21.15
N ARG A 55 3.03 0.99 -19.93
CA ARG A 55 1.63 0.68 -19.56
C ARG A 55 0.74 1.93 -19.47
N GLY A 56 1.24 3.10 -19.81
CA GLY A 56 0.49 4.36 -19.78
C GLY A 56 0.47 5.07 -18.43
N VAL A 57 1.35 4.71 -17.49
CA VAL A 57 1.46 5.39 -16.19
C VAL A 57 2.37 6.61 -16.30
N GLU A 58 1.91 7.76 -15.84
CA GLU A 58 2.73 8.97 -15.73
C GLU A 58 3.77 8.79 -14.62
N LEU A 59 5.04 9.13 -14.91
CA LEU A 59 6.07 9.18 -13.86
C LEU A 59 6.27 10.59 -13.36
N VAL A 60 6.30 10.75 -12.05
CA VAL A 60 6.75 11.98 -11.38
C VAL A 60 8.00 11.68 -10.57
N GLN A 61 9.05 12.48 -10.80
CA GLN A 61 10.26 12.35 -10.02
C GLN A 61 10.08 13.03 -8.67
N GLY A 62 10.39 12.27 -7.60
CA GLY A 62 10.36 12.80 -6.24
C GLY A 62 10.83 11.79 -5.21
N ASP A 63 11.10 12.29 -4.02
CA ASP A 63 11.49 11.51 -2.87
C ASP A 63 10.52 11.78 -1.72
N LEU A 64 10.02 10.74 -1.06
CA LEU A 64 9.15 10.88 0.11
C LEU A 64 9.84 11.58 1.29
N GLU A 65 11.15 11.70 1.28
CA GLU A 65 11.93 12.47 2.27
C GLU A 65 12.05 13.96 1.92
N ASP A 66 11.72 14.37 0.68
CA ASP A 66 11.64 15.77 0.27
C ASP A 66 10.18 16.23 0.22
N PRO A 67 9.69 16.96 1.26
CA PRO A 67 8.32 17.47 1.29
C PRO A 67 7.94 18.29 0.06
N GLY A 68 8.90 19.04 -0.50
CA GLY A 68 8.65 19.87 -1.69
C GLY A 68 8.38 19.02 -2.93
N SER A 69 9.10 17.92 -3.13
CA SER A 69 8.85 17.01 -4.25
C SER A 69 7.52 16.26 -4.08
N VAL A 70 7.18 15.86 -2.84
CA VAL A 70 5.92 15.19 -2.53
C VAL A 70 4.73 16.12 -2.77
N GLU A 71 4.82 17.39 -2.35
CA GLU A 71 3.79 18.38 -2.63
C GLU A 71 3.59 18.60 -4.13
N ARG A 72 4.67 18.69 -4.91
CA ARG A 72 4.55 18.77 -6.38
C ARG A 72 3.85 17.57 -6.97
N ALA A 73 4.17 16.37 -6.49
CA ALA A 73 3.60 15.10 -6.98
C ALA A 73 2.10 14.98 -6.68
N THR A 74 1.63 15.55 -5.56
CA THR A 74 0.22 15.49 -5.12
C THR A 74 -0.66 16.60 -5.70
N ARG A 75 -0.12 17.55 -6.45
CA ARG A 75 -0.95 18.61 -7.05
C ARG A 75 -1.85 18.10 -8.17
N GLY A 76 -3.13 18.45 -8.08
CA GLY A 76 -4.12 18.16 -9.12
C GLY A 76 -4.48 16.68 -9.24
N ILE A 77 -4.20 15.87 -8.21
CA ILE A 77 -4.63 14.48 -8.16
C ILE A 77 -5.87 14.33 -7.28
N TYR A 78 -6.69 13.36 -7.63
CA TYR A 78 -7.88 13.00 -6.87
C TYR A 78 -7.52 12.20 -5.61
N GLY A 79 -6.70 11.18 -5.75
CA GLY A 79 -6.40 10.28 -4.66
C GLY A 79 -4.95 9.82 -4.60
N VAL A 80 -4.56 9.30 -3.45
CA VAL A 80 -3.22 8.78 -3.16
C VAL A 80 -3.33 7.36 -2.64
N PHE A 81 -2.60 6.40 -3.24
CA PHE A 81 -2.23 5.17 -2.57
C PHE A 81 -0.85 5.34 -1.93
N SER A 82 -0.82 5.24 -0.62
CA SER A 82 0.36 5.49 0.22
C SER A 82 0.89 4.19 0.82
N VAL A 83 2.08 3.80 0.42
CA VAL A 83 2.86 2.71 1.03
C VAL A 83 4.33 3.13 1.13
N GLN A 84 4.98 2.79 2.23
CA GLN A 84 6.41 2.99 2.48
C GLN A 84 7.07 1.64 2.74
N ASP A 85 8.38 1.56 2.50
CA ASP A 85 9.16 0.33 2.66
C ASP A 85 10.04 0.37 3.92
N PHE A 86 9.51 -0.18 5.02
CA PHE A 86 10.21 -0.31 6.28
C PHE A 86 11.58 -1.01 6.12
N TRP A 87 11.62 -2.08 5.32
CA TRP A 87 12.82 -2.90 5.17
C TRP A 87 13.95 -2.17 4.46
N ALA A 88 13.61 -1.25 3.56
CA ALA A 88 14.59 -0.43 2.85
C ALA A 88 15.10 0.75 3.67
N VAL A 89 14.27 1.34 4.55
CA VAL A 89 14.59 2.64 5.16
C VAL A 89 14.57 2.65 6.69
N GLY A 90 14.00 1.64 7.34
CA GLY A 90 13.81 1.57 8.79
C GLY A 90 12.68 2.44 9.32
N ALA A 91 12.27 2.20 10.58
CA ALA A 91 11.09 2.78 11.20
C ALA A 91 11.03 4.31 11.13
N ARG A 92 12.13 4.99 11.48
CA ARG A 92 12.17 6.45 11.55
C ARG A 92 11.90 7.11 10.19
N ARG A 93 12.53 6.61 9.14
CA ARG A 93 12.38 7.17 7.79
C ARG A 93 11.03 6.78 7.19
N GLU A 94 10.58 5.54 7.38
CA GLU A 94 9.24 5.09 6.98
C GLU A 94 8.16 6.01 7.57
N MET A 95 8.20 6.24 8.88
CA MET A 95 7.28 7.14 9.57
C MET A 95 7.32 8.56 8.99
N GLN A 96 8.53 9.11 8.77
CA GLN A 96 8.67 10.46 8.21
C GLN A 96 8.13 10.55 6.78
N GLN A 97 8.42 9.57 5.94
CA GLN A 97 7.93 9.47 4.57
C GLN A 97 6.40 9.44 4.52
N GLY A 98 5.78 8.61 5.35
CA GLY A 98 4.31 8.54 5.44
C GLY A 98 3.68 9.86 5.91
N LYS A 99 4.28 10.50 6.92
CA LYS A 99 3.83 11.81 7.43
C LYS A 99 3.98 12.92 6.37
N ASN A 100 5.10 12.96 5.64
CA ASN A 100 5.32 13.92 4.56
C ASN A 100 4.24 13.81 3.47
N LEU A 101 3.91 12.56 3.08
CA LEU A 101 2.89 12.33 2.06
C LEU A 101 1.49 12.71 2.55
N ALA A 102 1.14 12.39 3.80
CA ALA A 102 -0.13 12.80 4.40
C ALA A 102 -0.25 14.32 4.51
N ASP A 103 0.82 15.02 4.91
CA ASP A 103 0.85 16.49 5.00
C ASP A 103 0.68 17.13 3.61
N ALA A 104 1.38 16.63 2.61
CA ALA A 104 1.25 17.10 1.24
C ALA A 104 -0.17 16.87 0.69
N ALA A 105 -0.73 15.68 0.90
CA ALA A 105 -2.10 15.35 0.50
C ALA A 105 -3.12 16.31 1.12
N LYS A 106 -2.98 16.63 2.41
CA LYS A 106 -3.84 17.62 3.07
C LYS A 106 -3.70 19.00 2.46
N LYS A 107 -2.48 19.44 2.22
CA LYS A 107 -2.18 20.76 1.68
C LYS A 107 -2.68 20.95 0.25
N THR A 108 -2.65 19.90 -0.56
CA THR A 108 -3.07 19.95 -1.97
C THR A 108 -4.52 19.59 -2.20
N GLY A 109 -5.27 19.24 -1.14
CA GLY A 109 -6.70 18.97 -1.21
C GLY A 109 -7.04 17.61 -1.83
N VAL A 110 -6.20 16.58 -1.59
CA VAL A 110 -6.52 15.20 -2.01
C VAL A 110 -7.83 14.75 -1.43
N GLU A 111 -8.71 14.21 -2.28
CA GLU A 111 -10.09 13.85 -1.93
C GLU A 111 -10.21 12.43 -1.36
N HIS A 112 -9.24 11.54 -1.62
CA HIS A 112 -9.21 10.20 -1.02
C HIS A 112 -7.78 9.71 -0.80
N PHE A 113 -7.43 9.41 0.44
CA PHE A 113 -6.11 8.93 0.85
C PHE A 113 -6.20 7.48 1.32
N VAL A 114 -5.75 6.52 0.51
CA VAL A 114 -5.70 5.10 0.87
C VAL A 114 -4.30 4.77 1.41
N TYR A 115 -4.22 4.42 2.68
CA TYR A 115 -2.96 4.10 3.35
C TYR A 115 -2.83 2.60 3.61
N SER A 116 -1.73 2.00 3.14
CA SER A 116 -1.37 0.63 3.50
C SER A 116 -0.56 0.60 4.78
N SER A 117 -1.22 0.27 5.86
CA SER A 117 -0.68 0.07 7.20
C SER A 117 -0.29 -1.40 7.43
N VAL A 118 -0.56 -1.95 8.62
CA VAL A 118 -0.34 -3.36 8.98
C VAL A 118 -1.40 -3.82 9.97
N GLY A 119 -1.80 -5.09 9.91
CA GLY A 119 -2.72 -5.69 10.88
C GLY A 119 -2.20 -5.57 12.30
N GLY A 120 -3.03 -5.04 13.21
CA GLY A 120 -2.67 -4.85 14.61
C GLY A 120 -1.75 -3.67 14.91
N ALA A 121 -1.63 -2.70 14.00
CA ALA A 121 -0.80 -1.50 14.22
C ALA A 121 -1.15 -0.75 15.52
N GLU A 122 -2.43 -0.75 15.91
CA GLU A 122 -2.96 -0.05 17.09
C GLU A 122 -2.67 -0.75 18.43
N ARG A 123 -2.12 -1.98 18.40
CA ARG A 123 -2.01 -2.85 19.59
C ARG A 123 -0.84 -2.53 20.51
N ASN A 124 -0.07 -1.50 20.22
CA ASN A 124 1.12 -1.12 21.00
C ASN A 124 2.06 -2.30 21.26
N SER A 125 2.44 -2.96 20.18
CA SER A 125 3.21 -4.22 20.20
C SER A 125 4.67 -4.06 20.65
N GLY A 126 5.19 -2.83 20.57
CA GLY A 126 6.62 -2.53 20.76
C GLY A 126 7.49 -3.00 19.59
N ILE A 127 6.89 -3.42 18.48
CA ILE A 127 7.60 -3.82 17.26
C ILE A 127 7.72 -2.60 16.34
N ASP A 128 8.93 -2.18 16.05
CA ASP A 128 9.22 -0.95 15.29
C ASP A 128 8.44 -0.83 13.97
N HIS A 129 8.24 -1.96 13.27
CA HIS A 129 7.49 -2.00 12.01
C HIS A 129 5.99 -1.67 12.18
N TRP A 130 5.37 -2.07 13.30
CA TRP A 130 3.98 -1.73 13.64
C TRP A 130 3.87 -0.30 14.14
N GLU A 131 4.80 0.07 15.03
CA GLU A 131 4.78 1.40 15.65
C GLU A 131 5.00 2.53 14.63
N SER A 132 5.89 2.34 13.64
CA SER A 132 6.10 3.34 12.58
C SER A 132 4.82 3.59 11.76
N LYS A 133 4.10 2.54 11.42
CA LYS A 133 2.85 2.64 10.67
C LYS A 133 1.72 3.26 11.51
N TRP A 134 1.62 2.87 12.78
CA TRP A 134 0.68 3.48 13.70
C TRP A 134 0.87 4.99 13.84
N GLU A 135 2.13 5.45 13.88
CA GLU A 135 2.45 6.88 13.91
C GLU A 135 1.96 7.62 12.65
N VAL A 136 2.02 6.99 11.48
CA VAL A 136 1.47 7.55 10.24
C VAL A 136 -0.05 7.59 10.30
N GLU A 137 -0.71 6.53 10.77
CA GLU A 137 -2.17 6.50 10.96
C GLU A 137 -2.64 7.63 11.88
N LYS A 138 -1.96 7.83 13.03
CA LYS A 138 -2.24 8.95 13.94
C LYS A 138 -2.13 10.32 13.24
N ARG A 139 -1.12 10.47 12.35
CA ARG A 139 -0.97 11.70 11.57
C ARG A 139 -2.11 11.91 10.59
N ILE A 140 -2.52 10.87 9.86
CA ILE A 140 -3.64 10.91 8.92
C ILE A 140 -4.92 11.38 9.63
N ARG A 141 -5.24 10.77 10.80
CA ARG A 141 -6.41 11.15 11.61
C ARG A 141 -6.31 12.59 12.11
N LYS A 142 -5.13 13.00 12.62
CA LYS A 142 -4.91 14.36 13.12
C LYS A 142 -5.13 15.42 12.04
N LEU A 143 -4.81 15.12 10.78
CA LEU A 143 -5.02 16.01 9.65
C LEU A 143 -6.48 16.04 9.18
N GLY A 144 -7.32 15.12 9.62
CA GLY A 144 -8.68 14.96 9.12
C GLY A 144 -8.70 14.71 7.62
N LEU A 145 -7.80 13.85 7.12
CA LEU A 145 -7.82 13.43 5.72
C LEU A 145 -9.04 12.54 5.46
N PRO A 146 -9.70 12.67 4.30
CA PRO A 146 -10.67 11.67 3.84
C PRO A 146 -9.92 10.39 3.48
N ALA A 147 -9.74 9.50 4.45
CA ALA A 147 -8.83 8.38 4.33
C ALA A 147 -9.50 7.03 4.53
N THR A 148 -8.97 6.02 3.84
CA THR A 148 -9.16 4.60 4.10
C THR A 148 -7.83 4.02 4.58
N ILE A 149 -7.84 3.29 5.68
CA ILE A 149 -6.67 2.60 6.21
C ILE A 149 -6.84 1.12 5.98
N LEU A 150 -5.99 0.56 5.13
CA LEU A 150 -5.91 -0.87 4.90
C LEU A 150 -4.81 -1.45 5.79
N ARG A 151 -5.13 -2.47 6.57
CA ARG A 151 -4.22 -3.15 7.48
C ARG A 151 -4.02 -4.60 7.04
N PRO A 152 -3.24 -4.84 6.00
CA PRO A 152 -2.95 -6.21 5.57
C PRO A 152 -2.17 -6.95 6.66
N VAL A 153 -2.43 -8.24 6.74
CA VAL A 153 -1.67 -9.20 7.54
C VAL A 153 -0.40 -9.62 6.80
N ALA A 154 0.26 -10.72 7.18
CA ALA A 154 1.45 -11.18 6.49
C ALA A 154 1.18 -11.57 5.03
N PHE A 155 2.15 -11.32 4.15
CA PHE A 155 1.97 -11.56 2.72
C PHE A 155 2.30 -13.00 2.34
N MET A 156 1.48 -13.62 1.51
CA MET A 156 1.74 -14.94 0.95
C MET A 156 3.04 -14.96 0.14
N GLU A 157 3.38 -13.84 -0.50
CA GLU A 157 4.60 -13.66 -1.26
C GLU A 157 5.89 -13.71 -0.40
N ASN A 158 5.77 -13.70 0.94
CA ASN A 158 6.90 -13.96 1.82
C ASN A 158 7.45 -15.39 1.67
N TYR A 159 6.64 -16.32 1.14
CA TYR A 159 7.11 -17.67 0.81
C TYR A 159 8.09 -17.69 -0.38
N TYR A 160 8.14 -16.62 -1.20
CA TYR A 160 9.13 -16.46 -2.28
C TYR A 160 10.45 -15.80 -1.83
N ILE A 161 10.64 -15.55 -0.52
CA ILE A 161 11.93 -15.12 -0.01
C ILE A 161 12.89 -16.31 -0.13
N ASP A 162 14.05 -16.10 -0.77
CA ASP A 162 15.01 -17.15 -1.18
C ASP A 162 15.21 -18.26 -0.15
N GLN A 163 15.41 -17.90 1.11
CA GLN A 163 15.66 -18.88 2.18
C GLN A 163 14.43 -19.73 2.52
N VAL A 164 13.24 -19.13 2.44
CA VAL A 164 11.96 -19.81 2.70
C VAL A 164 11.63 -20.69 1.51
N GLU A 165 11.71 -20.18 0.29
CA GLU A 165 11.46 -20.91 -0.95
C GLU A 165 12.38 -22.13 -1.08
N ILE A 166 13.69 -21.96 -0.85
CA ILE A 166 14.65 -23.09 -0.85
C ILE A 166 14.28 -24.14 0.19
N GLY A 167 13.80 -23.72 1.36
CA GLY A 167 13.29 -24.63 2.39
C GLY A 167 12.09 -25.43 1.90
N ILE A 168 11.08 -24.76 1.33
CA ILE A 168 9.86 -25.39 0.80
C ILE A 168 10.19 -26.39 -0.31
N LEU A 169 11.04 -26.03 -1.26
CA LEU A 169 11.48 -26.90 -2.33
C LEU A 169 12.22 -28.17 -1.82
N LYS A 170 12.74 -28.13 -0.59
CA LYS A 170 13.34 -29.26 0.11
C LYS A 170 12.37 -29.96 1.07
N GLY A 171 11.08 -29.67 1.01
CA GLY A 171 10.05 -30.24 1.87
C GLY A 171 10.06 -29.73 3.31
N LYS A 172 10.56 -28.51 3.55
CA LYS A 172 10.65 -27.91 4.88
C LYS A 172 10.06 -26.50 4.86
N LEU A 173 8.93 -26.30 5.54
CA LEU A 173 8.42 -24.97 5.85
C LEU A 173 9.06 -24.48 7.17
N MET A 174 9.86 -23.42 7.07
CA MET A 174 10.49 -22.77 8.22
C MET A 174 9.78 -21.43 8.46
N ASP A 175 9.10 -21.35 9.59
CA ASP A 175 8.35 -20.16 10.01
C ASP A 175 8.60 -19.90 11.51
N PRO A 176 8.79 -18.66 11.95
CA PRO A 176 8.96 -18.33 13.37
C PRO A 176 7.69 -18.51 14.20
N ILE A 177 6.54 -18.71 13.56
CA ILE A 177 5.25 -18.91 14.22
C ILE A 177 5.16 -20.36 14.74
N ARG A 178 4.67 -20.54 15.95
CA ARG A 178 4.43 -21.87 16.52
C ARG A 178 3.49 -22.67 15.63
N ALA A 179 3.84 -23.94 15.38
CA ALA A 179 3.10 -24.81 14.47
C ALA A 179 1.61 -25.02 14.83
N ASP A 180 1.26 -24.88 16.13
CA ASP A 180 -0.11 -25.03 16.64
C ASP A 180 -0.94 -23.72 16.59
N LYS A 181 -0.35 -22.64 16.12
CA LYS A 181 -1.04 -21.34 16.04
C LYS A 181 -1.49 -21.06 14.62
N LYS A 182 -2.72 -20.56 14.53
CA LYS A 182 -3.24 -20.01 13.28
C LYS A 182 -2.52 -18.71 12.95
N TYR A 183 -2.24 -18.54 11.68
CA TYR A 183 -1.56 -17.40 11.12
C TYR A 183 -2.31 -16.90 9.90
N GLN A 184 -2.55 -15.61 9.87
CA GLN A 184 -3.28 -14.98 8.78
C GLN A 184 -2.32 -14.52 7.70
N THR A 185 -2.67 -14.83 6.45
CA THR A 185 -1.94 -14.37 5.26
C THR A 185 -2.88 -13.76 4.23
N ILE A 186 -2.32 -12.91 3.37
CA ILE A 186 -3.02 -12.26 2.25
C ILE A 186 -2.10 -12.19 1.04
N ALA A 187 -2.65 -12.33 -0.16
CA ALA A 187 -1.88 -12.09 -1.38
C ALA A 187 -1.70 -10.58 -1.63
N ASP A 188 -0.54 -10.19 -2.15
CA ASP A 188 -0.28 -8.79 -2.54
C ASP A 188 -1.30 -8.28 -3.57
N ASP A 189 -1.81 -9.16 -4.43
CA ASP A 189 -2.80 -8.83 -5.45
C ASP A 189 -4.16 -8.47 -4.85
N ASP A 190 -4.60 -9.18 -3.79
CA ASP A 190 -5.83 -8.87 -3.05
C ASP A 190 -5.76 -7.48 -2.39
N ILE A 191 -4.57 -7.08 -1.88
CA ILE A 191 -4.37 -5.73 -1.34
C ILE A 191 -4.59 -4.69 -2.43
N GLY A 192 -4.10 -4.97 -3.65
CA GLY A 192 -4.33 -4.13 -4.82
C GLY A 192 -5.79 -3.98 -5.17
N GLU A 193 -6.55 -5.08 -5.13
CA GLU A 193 -8.00 -5.08 -5.38
C GLU A 193 -8.77 -4.31 -4.31
N PHE A 194 -8.47 -4.51 -3.03
CA PHE A 194 -9.09 -3.72 -1.94
C PHE A 194 -8.80 -2.23 -2.07
N ALA A 195 -7.58 -1.85 -2.46
CA ALA A 195 -7.25 -0.45 -2.72
C ALA A 195 -8.06 0.11 -3.90
N ALA A 196 -8.24 -0.70 -4.96
CA ALA A 196 -9.06 -0.32 -6.10
C ALA A 196 -10.53 -0.15 -5.72
N LEU A 197 -11.11 -1.09 -4.95
CA LEU A 197 -12.47 -0.98 -4.42
C LEU A 197 -12.65 0.28 -3.56
N ALA A 198 -11.65 0.62 -2.73
CA ALA A 198 -11.70 1.84 -1.92
C ALA A 198 -11.84 3.08 -2.81
N PHE A 199 -11.06 3.19 -3.88
CA PHE A 199 -11.16 4.33 -4.80
C PHE A 199 -12.46 4.35 -5.63
N GLU A 200 -13.01 3.19 -5.96
CA GLU A 200 -14.27 3.07 -6.72
C GLU A 200 -15.51 3.39 -5.88
N ARG A 201 -15.43 3.17 -4.56
CA ARG A 201 -16.56 3.32 -3.62
C ARG A 201 -16.18 4.22 -2.46
N PRO A 202 -15.78 5.48 -2.71
CA PRO A 202 -15.29 6.37 -1.67
C PRO A 202 -16.29 6.59 -0.54
N GLU A 203 -17.60 6.59 -0.85
CA GLU A 203 -18.69 6.74 0.12
C GLU A 203 -18.79 5.56 1.12
N GLU A 204 -18.31 4.37 0.72
CA GLU A 204 -18.29 3.19 1.59
C GLU A 204 -16.99 3.08 2.38
N PHE A 205 -15.87 3.54 1.79
CA PHE A 205 -14.54 3.26 2.31
C PHE A 205 -13.86 4.44 3.03
N ILE A 206 -14.20 5.70 2.72
CA ILE A 206 -13.65 6.84 3.45
C ILE A 206 -14.06 6.78 4.92
N GLY A 207 -13.08 6.86 5.81
CA GLY A 207 -13.26 6.73 7.26
C GLY A 207 -13.16 5.30 7.78
N GLN A 208 -12.99 4.30 6.90
CA GLN A 208 -12.84 2.91 7.31
C GLN A 208 -11.38 2.55 7.61
N GLU A 209 -11.21 1.66 8.57
CA GLU A 209 -9.94 1.03 8.95
C GLU A 209 -10.17 -0.49 8.92
N LEU A 210 -9.56 -1.18 7.96
CA LEU A 210 -9.89 -2.55 7.61
C LEU A 210 -8.67 -3.46 7.76
N GLU A 211 -8.74 -4.47 8.62
CA GLU A 211 -7.79 -5.58 8.60
C GLU A 211 -8.11 -6.50 7.41
N LEU A 212 -7.09 -6.81 6.61
CA LEU A 212 -7.23 -7.61 5.41
C LEU A 212 -6.50 -8.94 5.57
N ALA A 213 -7.24 -10.04 5.45
CA ALA A 213 -6.73 -11.41 5.49
C ALA A 213 -7.43 -12.27 4.42
N GLY A 214 -6.64 -13.04 3.68
CA GLY A 214 -7.15 -13.98 2.67
C GLY A 214 -7.30 -15.39 3.22
N SER A 215 -6.44 -15.80 4.17
CA SER A 215 -6.53 -17.11 4.82
C SER A 215 -6.09 -17.06 6.27
N GLU A 216 -6.50 -18.08 7.04
CA GLU A 216 -6.09 -18.27 8.43
C GLU A 216 -5.81 -19.75 8.67
N LEU A 217 -4.53 -20.15 8.66
CA LEU A 217 -4.09 -21.53 8.71
C LEU A 217 -2.99 -21.72 9.76
N THR A 218 -2.85 -22.93 10.26
CA THR A 218 -1.65 -23.38 10.99
C THR A 218 -0.54 -23.73 10.00
N ASN A 219 0.72 -23.76 10.45
CA ASN A 219 1.84 -24.17 9.57
C ASN A 219 1.66 -25.58 8.97
N PRO A 220 1.16 -26.60 9.69
CA PRO A 220 0.84 -27.91 9.08
C PRO A 220 -0.24 -27.83 8.01
N GLU A 221 -1.28 -27.01 8.20
CA GLU A 221 -2.34 -26.81 7.19
C GLU A 221 -1.81 -26.10 5.95
N THR A 222 -0.95 -25.10 6.14
CA THR A 222 -0.29 -24.39 5.02
C THR A 222 0.63 -25.34 4.23
N ALA A 223 1.38 -26.19 4.92
CA ALA A 223 2.28 -27.15 4.26
C ALA A 223 1.55 -28.27 3.52
N ALA A 224 0.26 -28.48 3.78
CA ALA A 224 -0.57 -29.49 3.12
C ALA A 224 -1.25 -28.98 1.83
N GLN A 225 -1.23 -27.66 1.58
CA GLN A 225 -1.69 -27.01 0.35
C GLN A 225 -0.65 -27.03 -0.75
#